data_062c71e619b6b657f3ecc596e4c3039d
#
_entry.id   062c71e619b6b657f3ecc596e4c3039d
#
_cell.length_a   1.000
_cell.length_b   1.000
_cell.length_c   1.000
_cell.angle_alpha   90.00
_cell.angle_beta   90.00
_cell.angle_gamma   90.00
#
_symmetry.space_group_name_H-M   'P 1'
#
loop_
_entity.id
_entity.type
_entity.pdbx_description
1 polymer ?
#
loop_
_entity_poly.entity_id
_entity_poly.type
_entity_poly.pdbx_seq_one_letter_code
_entity_poly.pdbx_strand_id
1 'polypeptide(L)'
;MKAKILLSSVLATSIIISGCSTKTESSTTQSNTNQKKVNSQKISITDGGEIKNLDAIFNKDLDVTSENKSIKATIKNIKIAKTSFHDEQIASLSNIETNKEYIIISLKVSVTNNTGTKANINTNMSHLLIKDTKEQIDQSRYTHTWNEPEYLPGAEKESTLLFISKTSKVEDIKNISLNIEAPYVQGNYNKRESLTLDLNNIQ
;
A
#
# COMPACT_ATOMS: atom_id res chain seq x y z
N MET A 1 33.08 -38.16 33.44
CA MET A 1 34.26 -37.68 32.69
C MET A 1 34.20 -36.16 32.56
N LYS A 2 35.26 -35.53 33.03
CA LYS A 2 35.44 -34.06 33.07
C LYS A 2 36.04 -33.59 31.75
N ALA A 3 35.59 -32.52 31.13
CA ALA A 3 36.36 -31.70 30.20
C ALA A 3 35.62 -30.37 30.01
N LYS A 4 36.09 -29.37 30.50
CA LYS A 4 37.10 -28.31 30.20
C LYS A 4 36.52 -27.25 29.29
N ILE A 5 36.26 -26.16 29.98
CA ILE A 5 36.01 -24.79 29.47
C ILE A 5 37.31 -24.28 28.82
N LEU A 6 37.20 -23.66 27.65
CA LEU A 6 38.23 -22.78 27.10
C LEU A 6 37.60 -21.42 26.75
N LEU A 7 37.91 -20.47 27.64
CA LEU A 7 37.84 -19.03 27.34
C LEU A 7 38.92 -18.68 26.32
N SER A 8 38.58 -17.86 25.35
CA SER A 8 39.58 -17.10 24.58
C SER A 8 39.10 -15.66 24.39
N SER A 9 39.89 -14.80 24.92
CA SER A 9 39.80 -13.35 25.05
C SER A 9 40.06 -12.61 23.75
N VAL A 10 39.27 -11.55 23.53
CA VAL A 10 39.63 -10.13 23.36
C VAL A 10 40.77 -9.78 22.38
N LEU A 11 40.52 -8.94 21.41
CA LEU A 11 41.32 -7.74 21.17
C LEU A 11 40.47 -6.63 20.52
N ALA A 12 40.30 -5.55 21.24
CA ALA A 12 39.82 -4.27 20.76
C ALA A 12 41.00 -3.53 20.08
N THR A 13 40.78 -2.99 18.90
CA THR A 13 41.73 -2.04 18.30
C THR A 13 40.98 -0.77 17.93
N SER A 14 41.16 0.25 18.76
CA SER A 14 40.75 1.63 18.54
C SER A 14 41.76 2.32 17.62
N ILE A 15 41.34 2.83 16.48
CA ILE A 15 42.13 3.75 15.65
C ILE A 15 41.56 5.15 15.81
N ILE A 16 42.31 5.99 16.48
CA ILE A 16 42.10 7.43 16.56
C ILE A 16 42.86 8.06 15.39
N ILE A 17 42.17 8.74 14.50
CA ILE A 17 42.80 9.63 13.52
C ILE A 17 42.43 11.05 13.86
N SER A 18 43.36 11.76 14.46
CA SER A 18 43.39 13.21 14.61
C SER A 18 43.93 13.84 13.33
N GLY A 19 43.24 14.82 12.78
CA GLY A 19 43.70 15.57 11.60
C GLY A 19 43.15 16.99 11.60
N CYS A 20 43.99 17.89 11.97
CA CYS A 20 44.10 19.34 11.94
C CYS A 20 43.07 20.21 11.20
N SER A 21 42.83 21.29 11.91
CA SER A 21 42.10 22.52 11.58
C SER A 21 42.74 23.33 10.42
N THR A 22 41.85 23.96 9.62
CA THR A 22 42.10 25.31 9.11
C THR A 22 40.84 26.13 9.19
N LYS A 23 40.89 27.22 9.95
CA LYS A 23 39.88 28.27 10.02
C LYS A 23 39.83 29.02 8.71
N THR A 24 38.63 29.20 8.18
CA THR A 24 38.28 30.34 7.34
C THR A 24 36.87 30.79 7.75
N GLU A 25 36.79 31.99 8.34
CA GLU A 25 35.56 32.65 8.64
C GLU A 25 34.91 33.12 7.34
N SER A 26 33.67 32.73 7.13
CA SER A 26 32.78 33.39 6.20
C SER A 26 31.36 33.41 6.76
N SER A 27 30.84 34.56 6.97
CA SER A 27 29.51 34.90 7.42
C SER A 27 28.45 34.14 6.61
N THR A 28 27.63 33.35 7.27
CA THR A 28 26.50 32.71 6.62
C THR A 28 25.21 33.08 7.35
N THR A 29 24.43 33.85 6.67
CA THR A 29 23.02 34.14 6.91
C THR A 29 22.28 32.78 7.10
N GLN A 30 21.73 32.57 8.29
CA GLN A 30 20.81 31.47 8.52
C GLN A 30 19.50 31.72 7.77
N SER A 31 19.37 31.12 6.62
CA SER A 31 18.08 30.93 5.98
C SER A 31 17.41 29.71 6.63
N ASN A 32 16.52 29.95 7.57
CA ASN A 32 15.59 28.95 8.08
C ASN A 32 14.58 28.57 6.99
N THR A 33 15.01 27.72 6.08
CA THR A 33 14.08 27.05 5.18
C THR A 33 13.57 25.81 5.92
N ASN A 34 12.39 25.93 6.52
CA ASN A 34 11.56 24.79 6.90
C ASN A 34 11.26 23.97 5.63
N GLN A 35 12.15 23.09 5.26
CA GLN A 35 11.87 22.04 4.31
C GLN A 35 10.89 21.07 4.99
N LYS A 36 9.60 21.39 4.83
CA LYS A 36 8.52 20.42 5.01
C LYS A 36 8.93 19.20 4.18
N LYS A 37 9.23 18.09 4.87
CA LYS A 37 9.59 16.81 4.26
C LYS A 37 8.42 16.41 3.37
N VAL A 38 8.50 16.74 2.08
CA VAL A 38 7.53 16.28 1.08
C VAL A 38 7.79 14.79 0.95
N ASN A 39 7.08 13.99 1.73
CA ASN A 39 6.99 12.56 1.51
C ASN A 39 6.57 12.39 0.05
N SER A 40 7.37 11.69 -0.76
CA SER A 40 7.11 11.47 -2.17
C SER A 40 5.75 10.77 -2.30
N GLN A 41 4.74 11.55 -2.65
CA GLN A 41 3.34 11.14 -2.73
C GLN A 41 3.10 10.46 -4.08
N LYS A 42 3.89 9.42 -4.39
CA LYS A 42 3.81 8.75 -5.68
C LYS A 42 3.00 7.46 -5.59
N ILE A 43 2.31 7.15 -6.68
CA ILE A 43 1.66 5.87 -6.93
C ILE A 43 2.47 5.19 -8.04
N SER A 44 2.95 3.98 -7.80
CA SER A 44 3.65 3.19 -8.82
C SER A 44 2.66 2.29 -9.54
N ILE A 45 2.66 2.33 -10.85
CA ILE A 45 1.88 1.45 -11.73
C ILE A 45 2.80 0.81 -12.77
N THR A 46 2.36 -0.29 -13.37
CA THR A 46 3.05 -0.88 -14.53
C THR A 46 2.25 -0.56 -15.80
N ASP A 47 2.93 -0.10 -16.86
CA ASP A 47 2.34 0.15 -18.17
C ASP A 47 3.37 -0.27 -19.24
N GLY A 48 3.01 -1.25 -20.10
CA GLY A 48 3.92 -1.78 -21.11
C GLY A 48 5.19 -2.46 -20.58
N GLY A 49 5.14 -3.03 -19.36
CA GLY A 49 6.31 -3.62 -18.70
C GLY A 49 7.21 -2.61 -17.98
N GLU A 50 6.94 -1.32 -18.09
CA GLU A 50 7.67 -0.27 -17.40
C GLU A 50 6.94 0.19 -16.13
N ILE A 51 7.72 0.57 -15.10
CA ILE A 51 7.17 1.15 -13.88
C ILE A 51 7.05 2.66 -14.05
N LYS A 52 5.81 3.15 -14.00
CA LYS A 52 5.51 4.58 -13.95
C LYS A 52 5.22 5.01 -12.51
N ASN A 53 5.82 6.11 -12.10
CA ASN A 53 5.56 6.74 -10.81
C ASN A 53 4.73 8.01 -11.02
N LEU A 54 3.46 7.95 -10.62
CA LEU A 54 2.49 9.02 -10.76
C LEU A 54 2.54 9.93 -9.52
N ASP A 55 2.55 11.24 -9.72
CA ASP A 55 2.39 12.18 -8.62
C ASP A 55 0.92 12.16 -8.15
N ALA A 56 0.73 11.91 -6.86
CA ALA A 56 -0.60 11.95 -6.28
C ALA A 56 -1.13 13.39 -6.23
N ILE A 57 -2.29 13.63 -6.79
CA ILE A 57 -3.02 14.89 -6.69
C ILE A 57 -3.79 15.01 -5.38
N PHE A 58 -4.04 13.88 -4.73
CA PHE A 58 -4.59 13.79 -3.38
C PHE A 58 -3.87 12.68 -2.60
N ASN A 59 -3.58 12.93 -1.32
CA ASN A 59 -2.98 11.96 -0.40
C ASN A 59 -3.43 12.25 1.03
N LYS A 60 -3.93 11.20 1.71
CA LYS A 60 -4.38 11.30 3.09
C LYS A 60 -4.02 10.04 3.85
N ASP A 61 -3.35 10.21 4.99
CA ASP A 61 -3.17 9.13 5.95
C ASP A 61 -4.48 8.89 6.70
N LEU A 62 -4.77 7.62 6.94
CA LEU A 62 -6.01 7.14 7.51
C LEU A 62 -5.71 6.08 8.57
N ASP A 63 -6.70 5.80 9.42
CA ASP A 63 -6.70 4.68 10.36
C ASP A 63 -8.13 4.14 10.49
N VAL A 64 -8.69 3.70 9.36
CA VAL A 64 -10.06 3.18 9.31
C VAL A 64 -10.01 1.67 9.39
N THR A 65 -10.47 1.14 10.50
CA THR A 65 -10.45 -0.30 10.81
C THR A 65 -11.87 -0.87 10.83
N SER A 66 -12.02 -2.06 10.27
CA SER A 66 -13.20 -2.92 10.40
C SER A 66 -12.74 -4.35 10.67
N GLU A 67 -13.58 -5.13 11.38
CA GLU A 67 -13.28 -6.54 11.63
C GLU A 67 -14.54 -7.39 11.74
N ASN A 68 -14.40 -8.65 11.41
CA ASN A 68 -15.34 -9.70 11.67
C ASN A 68 -14.63 -10.95 12.24
N LYS A 69 -15.30 -12.06 12.35
CA LYS A 69 -14.72 -13.30 12.89
C LYS A 69 -13.60 -13.89 12.01
N SER A 70 -13.53 -13.49 10.76
CA SER A 70 -12.61 -14.06 9.76
C SER A 70 -11.43 -13.16 9.46
N ILE A 71 -11.64 -11.85 9.38
CA ILE A 71 -10.65 -10.87 8.96
C ILE A 71 -10.76 -9.60 9.81
N LYS A 72 -9.61 -8.99 10.10
CA LYS A 72 -9.50 -7.58 10.47
C LYS A 72 -8.75 -6.85 9.37
N ALA A 73 -9.21 -5.68 8.97
CA ALA A 73 -8.49 -4.86 8.01
C ALA A 73 -8.48 -3.39 8.43
N THR A 74 -7.39 -2.71 8.09
CA THR A 74 -7.19 -1.27 8.36
C THR A 74 -6.73 -0.59 7.09
N ILE A 75 -7.44 0.44 6.63
CA ILE A 75 -6.97 1.33 5.57
C ILE A 75 -6.08 2.38 6.20
N LYS A 76 -4.79 2.36 5.84
CA LYS A 76 -3.76 3.23 6.40
C LYS A 76 -3.51 4.49 5.60
N ASN A 77 -3.79 4.46 4.30
CA ASN A 77 -3.56 5.61 3.42
C ASN A 77 -4.40 5.48 2.16
N ILE A 78 -4.82 6.62 1.62
CA ILE A 78 -5.41 6.75 0.29
C ILE A 78 -4.61 7.76 -0.52
N LYS A 79 -4.32 7.41 -1.79
CA LYS A 79 -3.76 8.32 -2.79
C LYS A 79 -4.62 8.30 -4.04
N ILE A 80 -4.73 9.44 -4.70
CA ILE A 80 -5.44 9.57 -5.96
C ILE A 80 -4.51 10.26 -6.95
N ALA A 81 -4.41 9.73 -8.17
CA ALA A 81 -3.64 10.30 -9.26
C ALA A 81 -4.43 10.21 -10.56
N LYS A 82 -3.98 10.94 -11.60
CA LYS A 82 -4.44 10.81 -12.97
C LYS A 82 -3.35 10.21 -13.83
N THR A 83 -3.74 9.37 -14.78
CA THR A 83 -2.83 8.81 -15.78
C THR A 83 -3.58 8.42 -17.06
N SER A 84 -2.82 8.24 -18.13
CA SER A 84 -3.24 7.53 -19.33
C SER A 84 -2.37 6.29 -19.50
N PHE A 85 -2.95 5.23 -20.05
CA PHE A 85 -2.25 4.00 -20.39
C PHE A 85 -1.92 3.98 -21.88
N HIS A 86 -0.72 3.49 -22.22
CA HIS A 86 -0.26 3.39 -23.62
C HIS A 86 -0.21 1.94 -24.09
N ASP A 87 -0.13 0.99 -23.17
CA ASP A 87 -0.10 -0.43 -23.49
C ASP A 87 -1.50 -0.95 -23.83
N GLU A 88 -1.66 -1.47 -25.05
CA GLU A 88 -2.93 -1.99 -25.56
C GLU A 88 -3.40 -3.25 -24.80
N GLN A 89 -2.47 -4.07 -24.32
CA GLN A 89 -2.82 -5.28 -23.58
C GLN A 89 -3.38 -4.91 -22.20
N ILE A 90 -2.74 -3.96 -21.49
CA ILE A 90 -3.24 -3.43 -20.22
C ILE A 90 -4.60 -2.78 -20.41
N ALA A 91 -4.74 -1.96 -21.42
CA ALA A 91 -6.00 -1.29 -21.75
C ALA A 91 -7.12 -2.30 -22.02
N SER A 92 -6.87 -3.32 -22.84
CA SER A 92 -7.83 -4.39 -23.13
C SER A 92 -8.23 -5.18 -21.89
N LEU A 93 -7.24 -5.62 -21.09
CA LEU A 93 -7.51 -6.42 -19.88
C LEU A 93 -8.21 -5.62 -18.77
N SER A 94 -8.03 -4.30 -18.72
CA SER A 94 -8.72 -3.39 -17.81
C SER A 94 -10.03 -2.85 -18.40
N ASN A 95 -10.35 -3.18 -19.66
CA ASN A 95 -11.49 -2.65 -20.40
C ASN A 95 -11.50 -1.10 -20.37
N ILE A 96 -10.37 -0.50 -20.74
CA ILE A 96 -10.13 0.94 -20.87
C ILE A 96 -9.58 1.27 -22.27
N GLU A 97 -9.59 2.53 -22.64
CA GLU A 97 -9.06 3.02 -23.92
C GLU A 97 -7.61 3.51 -23.72
N THR A 98 -6.73 3.24 -24.67
CA THR A 98 -5.38 3.81 -24.67
C THR A 98 -5.44 5.34 -24.86
N ASN A 99 -4.48 6.05 -24.28
CA ASN A 99 -4.31 7.51 -24.37
C ASN A 99 -5.48 8.35 -23.81
N LYS A 100 -6.42 7.73 -23.13
CA LYS A 100 -7.48 8.40 -22.38
C LYS A 100 -7.08 8.54 -20.92
N GLU A 101 -7.42 9.69 -20.32
CA GLU A 101 -7.13 9.95 -18.88
C GLU A 101 -8.09 9.16 -17.98
N TYR A 102 -7.54 8.52 -16.95
CA TYR A 102 -8.25 7.77 -15.91
C TYR A 102 -7.78 8.21 -14.52
N ILE A 103 -8.63 7.99 -13.54
CA ILE A 103 -8.30 8.18 -12.12
C ILE A 103 -7.79 6.87 -11.55
N ILE A 104 -6.63 6.93 -10.89
CA ILE A 104 -6.06 5.82 -10.12
C ILE A 104 -6.30 6.10 -8.65
N ILE A 105 -6.94 5.16 -7.96
CA ILE A 105 -7.12 5.16 -6.51
C ILE A 105 -6.21 4.08 -5.93
N SER A 106 -5.32 4.48 -5.05
CA SER A 106 -4.39 3.59 -4.34
C SER A 106 -4.74 3.56 -2.87
N LEU A 107 -5.02 2.38 -2.33
CA LEU A 107 -5.26 2.17 -0.90
C LEU A 107 -4.14 1.33 -0.30
N LYS A 108 -3.49 1.83 0.74
CA LYS A 108 -2.60 1.03 1.58
C LYS A 108 -3.42 0.37 2.67
N VAL A 109 -3.47 -0.97 2.68
CA VAL A 109 -4.32 -1.75 3.57
C VAL A 109 -3.48 -2.76 4.34
N SER A 110 -3.71 -2.88 5.64
CA SER A 110 -3.23 -3.98 6.47
C SER A 110 -4.37 -4.96 6.68
N VAL A 111 -4.11 -6.26 6.53
CA VAL A 111 -5.11 -7.33 6.68
C VAL A 111 -4.57 -8.40 7.62
N THR A 112 -5.38 -8.77 8.63
CA THR A 112 -5.06 -9.80 9.63
C THR A 112 -6.02 -10.99 9.49
N ASN A 113 -5.48 -12.20 9.59
CA ASN A 113 -6.26 -13.43 9.61
C ASN A 113 -6.79 -13.72 11.03
N ASN A 114 -8.10 -13.59 11.22
CA ASN A 114 -8.80 -13.88 12.47
C ASN A 114 -9.43 -15.29 12.52
N THR A 115 -9.27 -16.13 11.48
CA THR A 115 -9.95 -17.45 11.41
C THR A 115 -9.47 -18.45 12.44
N GLY A 116 -8.37 -18.19 13.15
CA GLY A 116 -7.73 -19.13 14.08
C GLY A 116 -6.99 -20.29 13.39
N THR A 117 -7.04 -20.38 12.07
CA THR A 117 -6.39 -21.40 11.25
C THR A 117 -5.66 -20.73 10.07
N LYS A 118 -4.84 -21.50 9.35
CA LYS A 118 -4.25 -21.03 8.09
C LYS A 118 -5.36 -20.73 7.07
N ALA A 119 -5.29 -19.59 6.43
CA ALA A 119 -6.28 -19.12 5.46
C ALA A 119 -5.61 -18.48 4.25
N ASN A 120 -6.29 -18.51 3.10
CA ASN A 120 -5.93 -17.71 1.93
C ASN A 120 -6.84 -16.49 1.88
N ILE A 121 -6.27 -15.29 2.04
CA ILE A 121 -6.95 -14.01 1.90
C ILE A 121 -6.44 -13.35 0.63
N ASN A 122 -7.26 -13.40 -0.42
CA ASN A 122 -6.87 -12.86 -1.72
C ASN A 122 -7.31 -11.40 -1.82
N THR A 123 -6.46 -10.50 -1.40
CA THR A 123 -6.73 -9.04 -1.50
C THR A 123 -6.86 -8.57 -2.95
N ASN A 124 -6.35 -9.33 -3.94
CA ASN A 124 -6.50 -9.01 -5.36
C ASN A 124 -7.94 -9.22 -5.89
N MET A 125 -8.82 -9.82 -5.10
CA MET A 125 -10.25 -9.94 -5.40
C MET A 125 -11.10 -8.87 -4.68
N SER A 126 -10.47 -7.82 -4.17
CA SER A 126 -11.18 -6.72 -3.52
C SER A 126 -11.92 -5.84 -4.55
N HIS A 127 -13.05 -5.27 -4.11
CA HIS A 127 -13.86 -4.37 -4.90
C HIS A 127 -13.97 -3.01 -4.21
N LEU A 128 -13.92 -1.94 -4.97
CA LEU A 128 -14.12 -0.58 -4.50
C LEU A 128 -15.44 -0.03 -5.06
N LEU A 129 -16.29 0.49 -4.21
CA LEU A 129 -17.47 1.25 -4.59
C LEU A 129 -17.23 2.74 -4.33
N ILE A 130 -17.30 3.58 -5.34
CA ILE A 130 -17.41 5.04 -5.17
C ILE A 130 -18.90 5.33 -4.98
N LYS A 131 -19.30 5.67 -3.75
CA LYS A 131 -20.72 5.79 -3.37
C LYS A 131 -21.42 6.95 -4.06
N ASP A 132 -20.68 8.04 -4.29
CA ASP A 132 -21.24 9.28 -4.87
C ASP A 132 -21.67 9.09 -6.34
N THR A 133 -20.93 8.29 -7.10
CA THR A 133 -21.23 7.97 -8.52
C THR A 133 -21.83 6.58 -8.73
N LYS A 134 -21.84 5.74 -7.68
CA LYS A 134 -22.22 4.32 -7.73
C LYS A 134 -21.33 3.48 -8.64
N GLU A 135 -20.11 3.93 -8.89
CA GLU A 135 -19.13 3.19 -9.68
C GLU A 135 -18.51 2.09 -8.84
N GLN A 136 -18.70 0.83 -9.26
CA GLN A 136 -18.00 -0.33 -8.70
C GLN A 136 -16.78 -0.64 -9.55
N ILE A 137 -15.64 -0.83 -8.89
CA ILE A 137 -14.34 -1.03 -9.51
C ILE A 137 -13.69 -2.28 -8.92
N ASP A 138 -13.31 -3.21 -9.78
CA ASP A 138 -12.49 -4.35 -9.39
C ASP A 138 -11.03 -3.91 -9.26
N GLN A 139 -10.29 -4.55 -8.36
CA GLN A 139 -8.89 -4.25 -8.22
C GLN A 139 -8.14 -4.50 -9.54
N SER A 140 -7.30 -3.56 -9.92
CA SER A 140 -6.45 -3.71 -11.10
C SER A 140 -5.39 -4.80 -10.85
N ARG A 141 -5.29 -5.75 -11.79
CA ARG A 141 -4.31 -6.84 -11.78
C ARG A 141 -2.87 -6.37 -12.07
N TYR A 142 -2.71 -5.11 -12.42
CA TYR A 142 -1.42 -4.48 -12.79
C TYR A 142 -0.75 -3.78 -11.62
N THR A 143 -1.01 -4.27 -10.40
CA THR A 143 -0.28 -3.82 -9.23
C THR A 143 1.10 -4.49 -9.19
N HIS A 144 2.10 -3.71 -8.80
CA HIS A 144 3.47 -4.19 -8.62
C HIS A 144 3.62 -5.15 -7.42
N THR A 145 2.63 -5.23 -6.54
CA THR A 145 2.66 -6.06 -5.34
C THR A 145 1.79 -7.29 -5.55
N TRP A 146 2.43 -8.36 -6.00
CA TRP A 146 1.84 -9.68 -5.87
C TRP A 146 1.92 -10.10 -4.41
N ASN A 147 0.80 -10.11 -3.73
CA ASN A 147 0.74 -10.57 -2.34
C ASN A 147 0.45 -12.07 -2.32
N GLU A 148 1.31 -12.82 -1.61
CA GLU A 148 1.00 -14.21 -1.31
C GLU A 148 -0.30 -14.26 -0.49
N PRO A 149 -1.32 -15.00 -0.96
CA PRO A 149 -2.62 -15.01 -0.31
C PRO A 149 -2.65 -15.81 0.99
N GLU A 150 -1.58 -16.57 1.30
CA GLU A 150 -1.53 -17.43 2.47
C GLU A 150 -1.20 -16.64 3.74
N TYR A 151 -2.06 -16.77 4.75
CA TYR A 151 -1.90 -16.16 6.07
C TYR A 151 -1.93 -17.23 7.16
N LEU A 152 -0.95 -17.25 8.03
CA LEU A 152 -0.98 -18.03 9.27
C LEU A 152 -2.01 -17.41 10.24
N PRO A 153 -2.47 -18.18 11.26
CA PRO A 153 -3.37 -17.64 12.29
C PRO A 153 -2.78 -16.40 12.96
N GLY A 154 -3.56 -15.31 12.99
CA GLY A 154 -3.14 -14.03 13.57
C GLY A 154 -2.10 -13.26 12.75
N ALA A 155 -1.65 -13.77 11.61
CA ALA A 155 -0.70 -13.06 10.76
C ALA A 155 -1.34 -11.81 10.13
N GLU A 156 -0.59 -10.72 10.12
CA GLU A 156 -0.92 -9.46 9.46
C GLU A 156 0.00 -9.24 8.26
N LYS A 157 -0.56 -8.80 7.13
CA LYS A 157 0.20 -8.39 5.94
C LYS A 157 -0.31 -7.06 5.43
N GLU A 158 0.61 -6.21 4.96
CA GLU A 158 0.27 -4.98 4.26
C GLU A 158 0.21 -5.19 2.75
N SER A 159 -0.74 -4.54 2.11
CA SER A 159 -0.97 -4.56 0.67
C SER A 159 -1.26 -3.17 0.15
N THR A 160 -0.88 -2.91 -1.09
CA THR A 160 -1.33 -1.74 -1.84
C THR A 160 -2.32 -2.19 -2.90
N LEU A 161 -3.55 -1.74 -2.80
CA LEU A 161 -4.62 -2.05 -3.74
C LEU A 161 -4.76 -0.88 -4.72
N LEU A 162 -4.83 -1.16 -6.02
CA LEU A 162 -5.00 -0.16 -7.08
C LEU A 162 -6.34 -0.37 -7.80
N PHE A 163 -7.07 0.73 -7.98
CA PHE A 163 -8.35 0.75 -8.67
C PHE A 163 -8.32 1.81 -9.76
N ILE A 164 -8.87 1.49 -10.95
CA ILE A 164 -8.94 2.40 -12.10
C ILE A 164 -10.39 2.84 -12.26
N SER A 165 -10.69 4.07 -11.87
CA SER A 165 -12.02 4.66 -12.10
C SER A 165 -12.12 5.14 -13.55
N LYS A 166 -13.25 4.81 -14.18
CA LYS A 166 -13.53 5.07 -15.59
C LYS A 166 -14.50 6.25 -15.78
N THR A 167 -15.32 6.52 -14.78
CA THR A 167 -16.44 7.45 -14.89
C THR A 167 -16.41 8.57 -13.87
N SER A 168 -15.81 8.32 -12.68
CA SER A 168 -15.75 9.32 -11.61
C SER A 168 -14.66 10.34 -11.85
N LYS A 169 -14.89 11.57 -11.40
CA LYS A 169 -13.87 12.62 -11.30
C LYS A 169 -13.26 12.61 -9.90
N VAL A 170 -12.14 13.31 -9.72
CA VAL A 170 -11.47 13.37 -8.41
C VAL A 170 -12.38 13.91 -7.34
N GLU A 171 -13.11 14.98 -7.64
CA GLU A 171 -14.07 15.63 -6.74
C GLU A 171 -15.28 14.77 -6.34
N ASP A 172 -15.54 13.68 -7.08
CA ASP A 172 -16.62 12.73 -6.78
C ASP A 172 -16.18 11.65 -5.77
N ILE A 173 -14.86 11.53 -5.51
CA ILE A 173 -14.32 10.48 -4.63
C ILE A 173 -14.31 11.00 -3.18
N LYS A 174 -15.49 11.17 -2.60
CA LYS A 174 -15.67 11.62 -1.20
C LYS A 174 -16.01 10.48 -0.27
N ASN A 175 -16.84 9.55 -0.75
CA ASN A 175 -17.33 8.42 0.01
C ASN A 175 -17.06 7.14 -0.76
N ILE A 176 -16.23 6.26 -0.20
CA ILE A 176 -15.91 4.96 -0.80
C ILE A 176 -16.17 3.81 0.16
N SER A 177 -16.39 2.64 -0.38
CA SER A 177 -16.53 1.39 0.35
C SER A 177 -15.59 0.36 -0.25
N LEU A 178 -14.62 -0.13 0.54
CA LEU A 178 -13.75 -1.22 0.16
C LEU A 178 -14.33 -2.53 0.66
N ASN A 179 -14.59 -3.46 -0.23
CA ASN A 179 -14.97 -4.82 0.10
C ASN A 179 -13.78 -5.76 -0.11
N ILE A 180 -13.39 -6.50 0.93
CA ILE A 180 -12.38 -7.55 0.91
C ILE A 180 -13.10 -8.89 0.94
N GLU A 181 -12.84 -9.74 -0.06
CA GLU A 181 -13.42 -11.06 -0.16
C GLU A 181 -13.17 -11.93 1.07
N ALA A 182 -14.13 -12.80 1.36
CA ALA A 182 -14.03 -13.75 2.45
C ALA A 182 -12.80 -14.67 2.30
N PRO A 183 -12.08 -14.98 3.39
CA PRO A 183 -10.90 -15.83 3.33
C PRO A 183 -11.28 -17.26 2.90
N TYR A 184 -10.41 -17.90 2.14
CA TYR A 184 -10.51 -19.33 1.85
C TYR A 184 -9.82 -20.14 2.94
N VAL A 185 -10.57 -20.98 3.64
CA VAL A 185 -10.05 -21.93 4.64
C VAL A 185 -10.34 -23.36 4.15
N GLN A 186 -9.30 -24.16 4.02
CA GLN A 186 -9.45 -25.54 3.56
C GLN A 186 -10.38 -26.35 4.51
N GLY A 187 -11.38 -27.01 3.94
CA GLY A 187 -12.34 -27.82 4.71
C GLY A 187 -13.48 -27.06 5.37
N ASN A 188 -13.52 -25.72 5.28
CA ASN A 188 -14.58 -24.91 5.89
C ASN A 188 -15.14 -23.89 4.89
N TYR A 189 -16.12 -24.32 4.09
CA TYR A 189 -16.71 -23.49 3.02
C TYR A 189 -17.89 -22.61 3.47
N ASN A 190 -18.50 -22.87 4.63
CA ASN A 190 -19.83 -22.37 4.95
C ASN A 190 -19.89 -21.20 5.96
N LYS A 191 -18.76 -20.65 6.41
CA LYS A 191 -18.76 -19.61 7.46
C LYS A 191 -17.89 -18.40 7.13
N ARG A 192 -17.86 -18.00 5.86
CA ARG A 192 -16.97 -16.95 5.42
C ARG A 192 -17.78 -15.68 5.19
N GLU A 193 -17.32 -14.61 5.79
CA GLU A 193 -17.87 -13.30 5.60
C GLU A 193 -16.83 -12.41 4.96
N SER A 194 -17.19 -11.73 3.89
CA SER A 194 -16.41 -10.60 3.36
C SER A 194 -16.39 -9.47 4.38
N LEU A 195 -15.41 -8.61 4.27
CA LEU A 195 -15.28 -7.46 5.14
C LEU A 195 -15.44 -6.16 4.34
N THR A 196 -16.28 -5.27 4.82
CA THR A 196 -16.47 -3.95 4.22
C THR A 196 -15.89 -2.86 5.13
N LEU A 197 -15.10 -1.96 4.54
CA LEU A 197 -14.56 -0.76 5.17
C LEU A 197 -15.12 0.47 4.46
N ASP A 198 -15.81 1.31 5.21
CA ASP A 198 -16.42 2.54 4.71
C ASP A 198 -15.55 3.76 5.05
N LEU A 199 -15.18 4.53 4.04
CA LEU A 199 -14.54 5.82 4.19
C LEU A 199 -15.52 6.92 3.76
N ASN A 200 -15.81 7.83 4.64
CA ASN A 200 -16.70 8.94 4.39
C ASN A 200 -15.92 10.26 4.55
N ASN A 201 -16.27 11.27 3.76
CA ASN A 201 -15.67 12.60 3.80
C ASN A 201 -14.14 12.53 3.65
N ILE A 202 -13.66 11.82 2.62
CA ILE A 202 -12.21 11.64 2.38
C ILE A 202 -11.54 12.96 2.02
N GLN A 203 -12.23 13.80 1.22
CA GLN A 203 -11.78 15.11 0.75
C GLN A 203 -12.45 16.24 1.49
#